data_ffc079d0f5d84e83304c7781cafa7bdc
#
_entry.id   ffc079d0f5d84e83304c7781cafa7bdc
#
_cell.length_a   1.000
_cell.length_b   1.000
_cell.length_c   1.000
_cell.angle_alpha   90.00
_cell.angle_beta   90.00
_cell.angle_gamma   90.00
#
_symmetry.space_group_name_H-M   'P 1'
#
loop_
_entity.id
_entity.type
_entity.pdbx_description
1 polymer ?
#
loop_
_entity_poly.entity_id
_entity_poly.type
_entity_poly.pdbx_seq_one_letter_code
_entity_poly.pdbx_strand_id
1 'polypeptide(L)'
;MTKHVASNLSKGRLEIDHNSHVVRIISKTGNYSIHKYQYSDLDSSDWGYIYEKYVGQKYEEEGFQVEYLGLHKGFLDGGMDIVISKDDFKAYIQCKFSTKSRACFGKQKIEWILYNASSFLSKQYKDKKLNFWLVVPTLALIKKELQEYFLSKNNFQDKVKLELKTIPMPL
;
A
#
# COMPACT_ATOMS: atom_id res chain seq x y z
N MET A 1 13.50 -8.94 -21.04
CA MET A 1 14.08 -7.91 -20.15
C MET A 1 13.21 -7.85 -18.92
N THR A 2 13.69 -8.33 -17.78
CA THR A 2 12.90 -8.36 -16.54
C THR A 2 12.70 -6.93 -16.06
N LYS A 3 11.46 -6.48 -16.02
CA LYS A 3 11.14 -5.13 -15.55
C LYS A 3 11.36 -5.08 -14.04
N HIS A 4 12.31 -4.31 -13.59
CA HIS A 4 12.56 -4.10 -12.17
C HIS A 4 11.79 -2.89 -11.64
N VAL A 5 10.45 -2.86 -11.85
CA VAL A 5 9.61 -1.72 -11.47
C VAL A 5 9.75 -1.40 -9.97
N ALA A 6 9.59 -2.38 -9.10
CA ALA A 6 9.74 -2.20 -7.65
C ALA A 6 11.08 -1.58 -7.26
N SER A 7 12.19 -2.12 -7.78
CA SER A 7 13.55 -1.59 -7.52
C SER A 7 13.72 -0.16 -8.04
N ASN A 8 13.11 0.17 -9.17
CA ASN A 8 13.21 1.51 -9.73
C ASN A 8 12.35 2.52 -8.96
N LEU A 9 11.19 2.12 -8.44
CA LEU A 9 10.34 2.97 -7.58
C LEU A 9 11.06 3.42 -6.31
N SER A 10 11.98 2.62 -5.77
CA SER A 10 12.77 3.01 -4.60
C SER A 10 13.77 4.14 -4.86
N LYS A 11 14.14 4.37 -6.12
CA LYS A 11 15.18 5.34 -6.53
C LYS A 11 14.69 6.77 -6.68
N GLY A 12 13.37 6.98 -6.81
CA GLY A 12 12.84 8.30 -7.12
C GLY A 12 11.42 8.53 -6.65
N ARG A 13 10.87 9.64 -7.12
CA ARG A 13 9.47 10.02 -6.92
C ARG A 13 8.63 9.49 -8.09
N LEU A 14 7.49 8.91 -7.78
CA LEU A 14 6.51 8.45 -8.75
C LEU A 14 5.71 9.63 -9.30
N GLU A 15 5.55 9.66 -10.61
CA GLU A 15 4.59 10.49 -11.32
C GLU A 15 3.72 9.63 -12.24
N ILE A 16 2.40 9.87 -12.22
CA ILE A 16 1.43 9.20 -13.08
C ILE A 16 0.84 10.24 -14.02
N ASP A 17 1.10 10.08 -15.30
CA ASP A 17 0.51 10.89 -16.37
C ASP A 17 -0.65 10.13 -17.01
N HIS A 18 -1.84 10.37 -16.46
CA HIS A 18 -3.06 9.71 -16.89
C HIS A 18 -3.40 9.98 -18.38
N ASN A 19 -3.16 11.21 -18.85
CA ASN A 19 -3.50 11.59 -20.23
C ASN A 19 -2.61 10.88 -21.26
N SER A 20 -1.34 10.70 -20.93
CA SER A 20 -0.37 10.01 -21.82
C SER A 20 -0.26 8.50 -21.52
N HIS A 21 -0.99 7.98 -20.54
CA HIS A 21 -0.90 6.59 -20.07
C HIS A 21 0.53 6.16 -19.72
N VAL A 22 1.24 7.01 -18.98
CA VAL A 22 2.65 6.83 -18.63
C VAL A 22 2.87 6.92 -17.13
N VAL A 23 3.69 6.02 -16.61
CA VAL A 23 4.29 6.12 -15.28
C VAL A 23 5.73 6.56 -15.43
N ARG A 24 6.13 7.59 -14.69
CA ARG A 24 7.52 8.08 -14.63
C ARG A 24 8.07 7.94 -13.23
N ILE A 25 9.35 7.69 -13.14
CA ILE A 25 10.12 7.79 -11.89
C ILE A 25 11.08 8.95 -12.06
N ILE A 26 10.87 9.98 -11.24
CA ILE A 26 11.62 11.23 -11.29
C ILE A 26 12.72 11.18 -10.23
N SER A 27 13.88 11.70 -10.55
CA SER A 27 14.99 11.82 -9.60
C SER A 27 14.59 12.58 -8.32
N LYS A 28 15.09 12.15 -7.17
CA LYS A 28 14.88 12.85 -5.88
C LYS A 28 15.50 14.24 -5.84
N THR A 29 16.57 14.44 -6.59
CA THR A 29 17.39 15.67 -6.57
C THR A 29 17.18 16.56 -7.79
N GLY A 30 16.40 16.12 -8.77
CA GLY A 30 16.21 16.83 -10.00
C GLY A 30 14.86 16.55 -10.67
N ASN A 31 14.59 17.28 -11.73
CA ASN A 31 13.33 17.19 -12.48
C ASN A 31 13.45 16.28 -13.71
N TYR A 32 14.43 15.39 -13.76
CA TYR A 32 14.60 14.47 -14.88
C TYR A 32 14.04 13.10 -14.58
N SER A 33 13.44 12.47 -15.60
CA SER A 33 12.92 11.12 -15.52
C SER A 33 14.06 10.11 -15.55
N ILE A 34 14.13 9.25 -14.51
CA ILE A 34 15.07 8.14 -14.43
C ILE A 34 14.53 6.95 -15.24
N HIS A 35 13.23 6.67 -15.11
CA HIS A 35 12.54 5.57 -15.78
C HIS A 35 11.16 6.03 -16.26
N LYS A 36 10.72 5.43 -17.38
CA LYS A 36 9.42 5.66 -18.00
C LYS A 36 8.82 4.34 -18.42
N TYR A 37 7.56 4.10 -18.05
CA TYR A 37 6.79 2.92 -18.41
C TYR A 37 5.48 3.32 -19.07
N GLN A 38 5.10 2.66 -20.16
CA GLN A 38 3.75 2.75 -20.70
C GLN A 38 2.81 1.88 -19.85
N TYR A 39 1.55 2.26 -19.71
CA TYR A 39 0.56 1.45 -18.98
C TYR A 39 0.44 0.03 -19.55
N SER A 40 0.50 -0.10 -20.88
CA SER A 40 0.47 -1.39 -21.60
C SER A 40 1.63 -2.32 -21.24
N ASP A 41 2.70 -1.79 -20.70
CA ASP A 41 3.89 -2.52 -20.32
C ASP A 41 3.84 -3.06 -18.89
N LEU A 42 2.91 -2.61 -18.09
CA LEU A 42 2.81 -2.92 -16.67
C LEU A 42 1.85 -4.11 -16.43
N ASP A 43 2.29 -5.06 -15.66
CA ASP A 43 1.44 -6.16 -15.22
C ASP A 43 0.77 -5.85 -13.86
N SER A 44 -0.04 -6.80 -13.36
CA SER A 44 -0.77 -6.62 -12.11
C SER A 44 0.13 -6.46 -10.88
N SER A 45 1.30 -7.10 -10.88
CA SER A 45 2.28 -6.95 -9.80
C SER A 45 2.94 -5.59 -9.83
N ASP A 46 3.29 -5.11 -11.03
CA ASP A 46 3.85 -3.77 -11.23
C ASP A 46 2.89 -2.68 -10.72
N TRP A 47 1.60 -2.81 -11.04
CA TRP A 47 0.56 -1.92 -10.54
C TRP A 47 0.40 -1.97 -9.03
N GLY A 48 0.58 -3.13 -8.41
CA GLY A 48 0.63 -3.26 -6.95
C GLY A 48 1.74 -2.40 -6.34
N TYR A 49 2.97 -2.54 -6.82
CA TYR A 49 4.12 -1.75 -6.36
C TYR A 49 3.97 -0.25 -6.64
N ILE A 50 3.41 0.11 -7.79
CA ILE A 50 3.10 1.52 -8.13
C ILE A 50 2.11 2.09 -7.12
N TYR A 51 1.06 1.34 -6.77
CA TYR A 51 0.08 1.77 -5.79
C TYR A 51 0.67 1.93 -4.40
N GLU A 52 1.51 0.99 -3.94
CA GLU A 52 2.25 1.12 -2.68
C GLU A 52 3.07 2.42 -2.64
N LYS A 53 3.81 2.69 -3.72
CA LYS A 53 4.60 3.93 -3.83
C LYS A 53 3.73 5.17 -3.83
N TYR A 54 2.61 5.14 -4.56
CA TYR A 54 1.66 6.24 -4.62
C TYR A 54 1.05 6.56 -3.24
N VAL A 55 0.60 5.53 -2.52
CA VAL A 55 0.05 5.65 -1.17
C VAL A 55 1.08 6.24 -0.21
N GLY A 56 2.31 5.73 -0.24
CA GLY A 56 3.39 6.26 0.58
C GLY A 56 3.68 7.72 0.30
N GLN A 57 3.73 8.14 -0.98
CA GLN A 57 3.93 9.55 -1.33
C GLN A 57 2.80 10.46 -0.83
N LYS A 58 1.55 9.99 -0.80
CA LYS A 58 0.44 10.76 -0.20
C LYS A 58 0.67 11.03 1.28
N TYR A 59 1.17 10.06 2.02
CA TYR A 59 1.52 10.28 3.43
C TYR A 59 2.78 11.13 3.61
N GLU A 60 3.78 11.03 2.71
CA GLU A 60 4.92 11.95 2.68
C GLU A 60 4.47 13.41 2.50
N GLU A 61 3.51 13.65 1.59
CA GLU A 61 2.89 14.97 1.36
C GLU A 61 2.16 15.52 2.61
N GLU A 62 1.63 14.63 3.46
CA GLU A 62 1.00 14.96 4.76
C GLU A 62 2.02 15.14 5.90
N GLY A 63 3.31 14.97 5.62
CA GLY A 63 4.41 15.17 6.56
C GLY A 63 4.74 13.94 7.41
N PHE A 64 4.32 12.74 6.99
CA PHE A 64 4.77 11.49 7.61
C PHE A 64 6.16 11.09 7.11
N GLN A 65 6.92 10.45 7.99
CA GLN A 65 8.04 9.62 7.57
C GLN A 65 7.50 8.29 7.06
N VAL A 66 7.98 7.84 5.91
CA VAL A 66 7.47 6.65 5.21
C VAL A 66 8.60 5.66 4.96
N GLU A 67 8.41 4.42 5.42
CA GLU A 67 9.28 3.29 5.12
C GLU A 67 8.54 2.33 4.18
N TYR A 68 9.11 2.09 2.99
CA TYR A 68 8.56 1.20 1.97
C TYR A 68 9.11 -0.22 2.14
N LEU A 69 8.43 -1.07 2.90
CA LEU A 69 8.86 -2.44 3.16
C LEU A 69 8.68 -3.32 1.93
N GLY A 70 7.53 -3.23 1.25
CA GLY A 70 7.21 -4.04 0.07
C GLY A 70 8.19 -3.82 -1.09
N LEU A 71 8.62 -2.58 -1.31
CA LEU A 71 9.60 -2.24 -2.35
C LEU A 71 11.03 -2.72 -2.05
N HIS A 72 11.38 -2.88 -0.79
CA HIS A 72 12.73 -3.26 -0.38
C HIS A 72 12.88 -4.75 -0.05
N LYS A 73 11.88 -5.37 0.56
CA LYS A 73 11.94 -6.73 1.10
C LYS A 73 11.11 -7.74 0.28
N GLY A 74 10.22 -7.27 -0.59
CA GLY A 74 9.32 -8.12 -1.37
C GLY A 74 8.49 -9.04 -0.47
N PHE A 75 8.46 -10.33 -0.77
CA PHE A 75 7.69 -11.33 -0.01
C PHE A 75 8.12 -11.55 1.44
N LEU A 76 9.25 -10.98 1.87
CA LEU A 76 9.75 -11.11 3.23
C LEU A 76 9.22 -10.01 4.18
N ASP A 77 8.34 -9.15 3.70
CA ASP A 77 7.76 -8.03 4.44
C ASP A 77 6.68 -8.43 5.46
N GLY A 78 6.30 -9.71 5.51
CA GLY A 78 5.23 -10.19 6.38
C GLY A 78 3.85 -9.66 5.98
N GLY A 79 3.69 -9.18 4.74
CA GLY A 79 2.47 -8.60 4.22
C GLY A 79 2.25 -7.14 4.63
N MET A 80 3.30 -6.47 5.12
CA MET A 80 3.30 -5.03 5.37
C MET A 80 4.03 -4.32 4.24
N ASP A 81 3.34 -3.44 3.54
CA ASP A 81 3.90 -2.74 2.40
C ASP A 81 4.58 -1.43 2.82
N ILE A 82 3.99 -0.72 3.77
CA ILE A 82 4.43 0.60 4.21
C ILE A 82 4.33 0.72 5.74
N VAL A 83 5.28 1.42 6.34
CA VAL A 83 5.17 1.92 7.71
C VAL A 83 5.21 3.44 7.67
N ILE A 84 4.26 4.10 8.29
CA ILE A 84 4.24 5.55 8.44
C ILE A 84 4.42 5.94 9.90
N SER A 85 5.15 7.03 10.14
CA SER A 85 5.32 7.58 11.48
C SER A 85 5.37 9.10 11.45
N LYS A 86 4.79 9.72 12.49
CA LYS A 86 4.83 11.16 12.70
C LYS A 86 4.63 11.42 14.18
N ASP A 87 5.56 12.11 14.82
CA ASP A 87 5.60 12.30 16.25
C ASP A 87 5.50 10.95 16.99
N ASP A 88 4.53 10.78 17.89
CA ASP A 88 4.27 9.52 18.61
C ASP A 88 3.34 8.55 17.87
N PHE A 89 2.85 8.94 16.69
CA PHE A 89 1.97 8.11 15.89
C PHE A 89 2.75 7.19 14.96
N LYS A 90 2.30 5.92 14.88
CA LYS A 90 2.81 4.94 13.94
C LYS A 90 1.67 4.06 13.42
N ALA A 91 1.66 3.80 12.11
CA ALA A 91 0.75 2.84 11.50
C ALA A 91 1.48 1.93 10.53
N TYR A 92 1.02 0.68 10.49
CA TYR A 92 1.44 -0.35 9.54
C TYR A 92 0.36 -0.49 8.48
N ILE A 93 0.77 -0.43 7.22
CA ILE A 93 -0.14 -0.35 6.09
C ILE A 93 0.08 -1.52 5.17
N GLN A 94 -1.00 -2.19 4.79
CA GLN A 94 -1.04 -3.06 3.64
C GLN A 94 -1.88 -2.43 2.53
N CYS A 95 -1.31 -2.35 1.33
CA CYS A 95 -1.98 -1.85 0.14
C CYS A 95 -2.54 -3.01 -0.68
N LYS A 96 -3.73 -2.83 -1.22
CA LYS A 96 -4.28 -3.74 -2.22
C LYS A 96 -4.84 -2.94 -3.39
N PHE A 97 -4.40 -3.31 -4.56
CA PHE A 97 -4.77 -2.66 -5.81
C PHE A 97 -5.36 -3.67 -6.80
N SER A 98 -6.30 -3.24 -7.60
CA SER A 98 -6.79 -3.96 -8.76
C SER A 98 -7.29 -2.97 -9.80
N THR A 99 -7.02 -3.24 -11.05
CA THR A 99 -7.57 -2.50 -12.20
C THR A 99 -9.03 -2.89 -12.48
N LYS A 100 -9.56 -3.92 -11.82
CA LYS A 100 -10.96 -4.34 -11.97
C LYS A 100 -11.88 -3.39 -11.25
N SER A 101 -12.99 -3.04 -11.89
CA SER A 101 -14.01 -2.13 -11.35
C SER A 101 -14.95 -2.77 -10.32
N ARG A 102 -14.91 -4.10 -10.14
CA ARG A 102 -15.80 -4.85 -9.24
C ARG A 102 -15.03 -5.46 -8.07
N ALA A 103 -15.73 -5.73 -6.98
CA ALA A 103 -15.21 -6.36 -5.79
C ALA A 103 -14.43 -7.65 -6.12
N CYS A 104 -13.14 -7.65 -5.83
CA CYS A 104 -12.24 -8.76 -6.08
C CYS A 104 -11.67 -9.37 -4.79
N PHE A 105 -11.86 -8.69 -3.65
CA PHE A 105 -11.37 -9.16 -2.35
C PHE A 105 -12.54 -9.74 -1.54
N GLY A 106 -12.63 -11.07 -1.56
CA GLY A 106 -13.60 -11.83 -0.77
C GLY A 106 -13.05 -12.20 0.62
N LYS A 107 -13.89 -12.91 1.40
CA LYS A 107 -13.61 -13.29 2.79
C LYS A 107 -12.25 -13.99 2.94
N GLN A 108 -11.98 -14.99 2.14
CA GLN A 108 -10.76 -15.79 2.19
C GLN A 108 -9.47 -14.93 1.99
N LYS A 109 -9.52 -13.97 1.07
CA LYS A 109 -8.42 -13.04 0.83
C LYS A 109 -8.20 -12.10 2.01
N ILE A 110 -9.27 -11.57 2.58
CA ILE A 110 -9.18 -10.69 3.75
C ILE A 110 -8.69 -11.44 4.98
N GLU A 111 -9.19 -12.64 5.24
CA GLU A 111 -8.71 -13.49 6.34
C GLU A 111 -7.21 -13.78 6.21
N TRP A 112 -6.72 -14.08 5.01
CA TRP A 112 -5.30 -14.28 4.75
C TRP A 112 -4.46 -13.02 5.00
N ILE A 113 -4.95 -11.85 4.57
CA ILE A 113 -4.31 -10.55 4.84
C ILE A 113 -4.20 -10.32 6.35
N LEU A 114 -5.29 -10.51 7.08
CA LEU A 114 -5.33 -10.29 8.53
C LEU A 114 -4.46 -11.29 9.29
N TYR A 115 -4.40 -12.53 8.84
CA TYR A 115 -3.52 -13.56 9.43
C TYR A 115 -2.04 -13.17 9.30
N ASN A 116 -1.60 -12.77 8.10
CA ASN A 116 -0.22 -12.33 7.88
C ASN A 116 0.11 -11.06 8.66
N ALA A 117 -0.80 -10.09 8.68
CA ALA A 117 -0.65 -8.87 9.47
C ALA A 117 -0.52 -9.17 10.96
N SER A 118 -1.36 -10.03 11.49
CA SER A 118 -1.33 -10.47 12.90
C SER A 118 0.01 -11.13 13.26
N SER A 119 0.51 -12.01 12.40
CA SER A 119 1.81 -12.66 12.59
C SER A 119 2.98 -11.66 12.61
N PHE A 120 2.95 -10.68 11.72
CA PHE A 120 3.96 -9.61 11.69
C PHE A 120 3.85 -8.70 12.92
N LEU A 121 2.65 -8.20 13.22
CA LEU A 121 2.40 -7.24 14.30
C LEU A 121 2.67 -7.82 15.67
N SER A 122 2.44 -9.12 15.89
CA SER A 122 2.75 -9.79 17.16
C SER A 122 4.23 -9.67 17.53
N LYS A 123 5.13 -9.59 16.54
CA LYS A 123 6.57 -9.39 16.75
C LYS A 123 6.94 -7.94 17.05
N GLN A 124 6.07 -6.99 16.70
CA GLN A 124 6.30 -5.55 16.89
C GLN A 124 5.67 -5.01 18.19
N TYR A 125 4.84 -5.82 18.84
CA TYR A 125 4.13 -5.42 20.05
C TYR A 125 5.09 -5.22 21.23
N LYS A 126 5.13 -3.99 21.76
CA LYS A 126 5.87 -3.57 22.94
C LYS A 126 4.96 -2.73 23.84
N ASP A 127 3.91 -3.32 24.37
CA ASP A 127 2.94 -2.69 25.30
C ASP A 127 2.22 -1.42 24.77
N LYS A 128 2.35 -1.13 23.46
CA LYS A 128 1.64 -0.01 22.82
C LYS A 128 0.60 -0.54 21.83
N LYS A 129 -0.52 0.14 21.75
CA LYS A 129 -1.55 -0.14 20.74
C LYS A 129 -0.98 0.14 19.35
N LEU A 130 -1.09 -0.86 18.46
CA LEU A 130 -0.64 -0.76 17.08
C LEU A 130 -1.80 -0.35 16.17
N ASN A 131 -1.52 0.47 15.15
CA ASN A 131 -2.46 0.78 14.08
C ASN A 131 -2.12 -0.06 12.85
N PHE A 132 -3.11 -0.78 12.34
CA PHE A 132 -3.02 -1.49 11.07
C PHE A 132 -4.09 -0.97 10.11
N TRP A 133 -3.66 -0.53 8.93
CA TRP A 133 -4.53 -0.02 7.90
C TRP A 133 -4.46 -0.89 6.65
N LEU A 134 -5.62 -1.34 6.18
CA LEU A 134 -5.77 -1.86 4.83
C LEU A 134 -6.17 -0.70 3.93
N VAL A 135 -5.34 -0.40 2.93
CA VAL A 135 -5.57 0.72 2.00
C VAL A 135 -5.87 0.19 0.62
N VAL A 136 -6.97 0.68 0.04
CA VAL A 136 -7.46 0.33 -1.29
C VAL A 136 -7.81 1.59 -2.09
N PRO A 137 -7.79 1.57 -3.43
CA PRO A 137 -8.15 2.74 -4.22
C PRO A 137 -9.64 3.09 -4.14
N THR A 138 -10.49 2.10 -3.87
CA THR A 138 -11.94 2.28 -3.72
C THR A 138 -12.53 1.15 -2.87
N LEU A 139 -13.56 1.46 -2.09
CA LEU A 139 -14.29 0.46 -1.31
C LEU A 139 -15.00 -0.58 -2.18
N ALA A 140 -15.29 -0.25 -3.44
CA ALA A 140 -15.89 -1.19 -4.39
C ALA A 140 -15.08 -2.47 -4.62
N LEU A 141 -13.77 -2.47 -4.29
CA LEU A 141 -12.92 -3.66 -4.35
C LEU A 141 -13.17 -4.64 -3.22
N ILE A 142 -13.85 -4.24 -2.15
CA ILE A 142 -14.10 -5.07 -0.97
C ILE A 142 -15.60 -5.32 -0.85
N LYS A 143 -15.99 -6.58 -0.66
CA LYS A 143 -17.38 -6.95 -0.44
C LYS A 143 -17.95 -6.20 0.78
N LYS A 144 -19.23 -5.76 0.67
CA LYS A 144 -19.87 -4.91 1.68
C LYS A 144 -19.84 -5.51 3.09
N GLU A 145 -20.09 -6.82 3.20
CA GLU A 145 -20.08 -7.53 4.49
C GLU A 145 -18.70 -7.47 5.17
N LEU A 146 -17.62 -7.39 4.37
CA LEU A 146 -16.25 -7.27 4.87
C LEU A 146 -15.90 -5.82 5.24
N GLN A 147 -16.48 -4.84 4.56
CA GLN A 147 -16.35 -3.44 4.97
C GLN A 147 -16.94 -3.24 6.36
N GLU A 148 -18.13 -3.79 6.61
CA GLU A 148 -18.80 -3.75 7.92
C GLU A 148 -17.97 -4.46 9.00
N TYR A 149 -17.27 -5.54 8.66
CA TYR A 149 -16.36 -6.22 9.59
C TYR A 149 -15.23 -5.29 10.07
N PHE A 150 -14.62 -4.50 9.20
CA PHE A 150 -13.61 -3.52 9.60
C PHE A 150 -14.17 -2.39 10.45
N LEU A 151 -15.44 -2.04 10.28
CA LEU A 151 -16.11 -1.02 11.06
C LEU A 151 -16.55 -1.52 12.44
N SER A 152 -16.96 -2.79 12.55
CA SER A 152 -17.56 -3.35 13.76
C SER A 152 -16.56 -3.97 14.72
N LYS A 153 -15.43 -4.49 14.22
CA LYS A 153 -14.38 -5.13 15.03
C LYS A 153 -13.11 -4.28 15.06
N ASN A 154 -13.19 -3.18 15.76
CA ASN A 154 -12.08 -2.24 15.90
C ASN A 154 -10.86 -2.78 16.65
N ASN A 155 -10.87 -4.04 17.12
CA ASN A 155 -9.80 -4.50 17.99
C ASN A 155 -9.50 -5.98 17.79
N PHE A 156 -8.33 -6.28 17.25
CA PHE A 156 -7.64 -7.53 17.51
C PHE A 156 -7.21 -7.52 18.98
N GLN A 157 -7.97 -8.16 19.86
CA GLN A 157 -7.63 -8.31 21.27
C GLN A 157 -7.20 -7.02 21.97
N ASP A 158 -7.85 -5.89 21.69
CA ASP A 158 -7.52 -4.55 22.20
C ASP A 158 -6.10 -4.02 21.90
N LYS A 159 -5.29 -4.78 21.18
CA LYS A 159 -3.88 -4.47 20.91
C LYS A 159 -3.64 -3.80 19.56
N VAL A 160 -4.51 -4.05 18.58
CA VAL A 160 -4.38 -3.50 17.23
C VAL A 160 -5.66 -2.79 16.83
N LYS A 161 -5.54 -1.52 16.48
CA LYS A 161 -6.62 -0.77 15.83
C LYS A 161 -6.58 -1.05 14.33
N LEU A 162 -7.63 -1.68 13.85
CA LEU A 162 -7.82 -2.06 12.46
C LEU A 162 -8.66 -1.03 11.73
N GLU A 163 -8.17 -0.49 10.62
CA GLU A 163 -8.92 0.46 9.79
C GLU A 163 -8.83 0.11 8.31
N LEU A 164 -9.93 0.33 7.60
CA LEU A 164 -10.01 0.28 6.15
C LEU A 164 -10.03 1.72 5.61
N LYS A 165 -9.08 2.04 4.74
CA LYS A 165 -8.92 3.39 4.16
C LYS A 165 -8.92 3.35 2.64
N THR A 166 -9.29 4.46 2.03
CA THR A 166 -9.25 4.63 0.58
C THR A 166 -8.32 5.76 0.18
N ILE A 167 -7.45 5.48 -0.78
CA ILE A 167 -6.62 6.47 -1.46
C ILE A 167 -6.79 6.24 -2.95
N PRO A 168 -7.66 7.00 -3.64
CA PRO A 168 -7.86 6.86 -5.07
C PRO A 168 -6.58 7.18 -5.84
N MET A 169 -6.23 6.33 -6.80
CA MET A 169 -5.13 6.58 -7.73
C MET A 169 -5.72 6.94 -9.09
N PRO A 170 -5.31 8.06 -9.71
CA PRO A 170 -5.79 8.43 -11.03
C PRO A 170 -5.23 7.47 -12.10
N LEU A 171 -6.12 6.81 -12.83
CA LEU A 171 -5.81 5.92 -13.96
C LEU A 171 -6.72 6.23 -15.14
#